data_661f19a2bd72c059b1aecc4223f30665
#
_entry.id   661f19a2bd72c059b1aecc4223f30665
#
_cell.length_a   1.000
_cell.length_b   1.000
_cell.length_c   1.000
_cell.angle_alpha   90.00
_cell.angle_beta   90.00
_cell.angle_gamma   90.00
#
_symmetry.space_group_name_H-M   'P 1'
#
loop_
_entity.id
_entity.type
_entity.pdbx_description
1 polymer ?
#
loop_
_entity_poly.entity_id
_entity_poly.type
_entity_poly.pdbx_seq_one_letter_code
_entity_poly.pdbx_strand_id
1 'polypeptide(L)'
;MINDADILNANILVVDDHYSNVLLIEGILRQAGYACVTSTIDPYAVCKLHQDNHYDLILLDMQMYGMNGFQVMESLNKIASDGYLPVIVITAQPSYRLRALTTGAIDFIAKPFDLGEVQARVYNMLKVRLLYKKLQNSNKALEQTVKELEQTIKELELEVEQTVKWTPNSR
;
A
#
# COMPACT_ATOMS: atom_id res chain seq x y z
N MET A 1 10.51 -8.78 -12.00
CA MET A 1 9.44 -9.60 -11.39
C MET A 1 9.48 -9.38 -9.90
N ILE A 2 8.36 -9.50 -9.17
CA ILE A 2 8.34 -9.57 -7.71
C ILE A 2 8.65 -11.01 -7.35
N ASN A 3 9.58 -11.21 -6.44
CA ASN A 3 9.96 -12.53 -5.93
C ASN A 3 9.41 -12.74 -4.51
N ASP A 4 9.50 -13.96 -4.00
CA ASP A 4 9.01 -14.28 -2.65
C ASP A 4 9.76 -13.53 -1.55
N ALA A 5 11.05 -13.23 -1.76
CA ALA A 5 11.83 -12.44 -0.80
C ALA A 5 11.30 -11.00 -0.69
N ASP A 6 10.85 -10.38 -1.79
CA ASP A 6 10.22 -9.06 -1.75
C ASP A 6 8.93 -9.09 -0.91
N ILE A 7 8.13 -10.16 -1.04
CA ILE A 7 6.87 -10.34 -0.31
C ILE A 7 7.13 -10.56 1.18
N LEU A 8 8.12 -11.38 1.53
CA LEU A 8 8.45 -11.69 2.92
C LEU A 8 9.11 -10.52 3.67
N ASN A 9 9.67 -9.55 2.95
CA ASN A 9 10.24 -8.31 3.50
C ASN A 9 9.26 -7.13 3.49
N ALA A 10 8.01 -7.32 3.08
CA ALA A 10 7.00 -6.28 3.10
C ALA A 10 6.65 -5.85 4.53
N ASN A 11 6.36 -4.56 4.73
CA ASN A 11 6.01 -3.99 6.01
C ASN A 11 4.54 -4.26 6.35
N ILE A 12 4.28 -5.01 7.41
CA ILE A 12 2.94 -5.37 7.86
C ILE A 12 2.64 -4.75 9.22
N LEU A 13 1.47 -4.12 9.36
CA LEU A 13 0.95 -3.66 10.65
C LEU A 13 -0.23 -4.53 11.09
N VAL A 14 -0.19 -5.01 12.32
CA VAL A 14 -1.29 -5.72 12.99
C VAL A 14 -1.92 -4.81 14.03
N VAL A 15 -3.24 -4.65 13.97
CA VAL A 15 -4.01 -3.76 14.85
C VAL A 15 -5.17 -4.53 15.48
N ASP A 16 -5.12 -4.74 16.79
CA ASP A 16 -6.19 -5.38 17.58
C ASP A 16 -6.00 -4.93 19.04
N ASP A 17 -7.04 -4.47 19.72
CA ASP A 17 -6.95 -3.98 21.10
C ASP A 17 -6.74 -5.10 22.13
N HIS A 18 -6.83 -6.36 21.70
CA HIS A 18 -6.53 -7.54 22.52
C HIS A 18 -5.11 -8.04 22.23
N TYR A 19 -4.21 -7.86 23.17
CA TYR A 19 -2.81 -8.29 23.07
C TYR A 19 -2.63 -9.75 22.66
N SER A 20 -3.49 -10.66 23.15
CA SER A 20 -3.47 -12.08 22.78
C SER A 20 -3.71 -12.32 21.27
N ASN A 21 -4.60 -11.55 20.65
CA ASN A 21 -4.87 -11.63 19.21
C ASN A 21 -3.67 -11.12 18.41
N VAL A 22 -3.07 -10.01 18.86
CA VAL A 22 -1.85 -9.47 18.26
C VAL A 22 -0.74 -10.52 18.26
N LEU A 23 -0.45 -11.15 19.41
CA LEU A 23 0.58 -12.18 19.51
C LEU A 23 0.31 -13.38 18.61
N LEU A 24 -0.95 -13.80 18.52
CA LEU A 24 -1.34 -14.91 17.67
C LEU A 24 -1.07 -14.60 16.19
N ILE A 25 -1.52 -13.44 15.71
CA ILE A 25 -1.35 -13.03 14.31
C ILE A 25 0.14 -12.80 14.00
N GLU A 26 0.88 -12.13 14.86
CA GLU A 26 2.34 -12.00 14.70
C GLU A 26 3.04 -13.35 14.62
N GLY A 27 2.67 -14.30 15.49
CA GLY A 27 3.21 -15.65 15.47
C GLY A 27 2.97 -16.35 14.14
N ILE A 28 1.74 -16.25 13.60
CA ILE A 28 1.38 -16.80 12.28
C ILE A 28 2.24 -16.20 11.17
N LEU A 29 2.38 -14.88 11.15
CA LEU A 29 3.14 -14.18 10.12
C LEU A 29 4.64 -14.46 10.21
N ARG A 30 5.21 -14.46 11.41
CA ARG A 30 6.63 -14.79 11.60
C ARG A 30 6.93 -16.25 11.25
N GLN A 31 6.03 -17.18 11.57
CA GLN A 31 6.16 -18.59 11.17
C GLN A 31 6.12 -18.75 9.64
N ALA A 32 5.35 -17.91 8.94
CA ALA A 32 5.33 -17.87 7.48
C ALA A 32 6.57 -17.19 6.85
N GLY A 33 7.48 -16.63 7.65
CA GLY A 33 8.74 -16.04 7.20
C GLY A 33 8.71 -14.53 6.98
N TYR A 34 7.62 -13.82 7.35
CA TYR A 34 7.58 -12.36 7.26
C TYR A 34 8.53 -11.72 8.27
N ALA A 35 9.46 -10.89 7.78
CA ALA A 35 10.50 -10.29 8.58
C ALA A 35 10.06 -8.98 9.27
N CYS A 36 9.24 -8.18 8.58
CA CYS A 36 8.89 -6.81 8.98
C CYS A 36 7.43 -6.74 9.46
N VAL A 37 7.16 -7.32 10.63
CA VAL A 37 5.83 -7.30 11.27
C VAL A 37 5.89 -6.40 12.49
N THR A 38 5.06 -5.36 12.50
CA THR A 38 4.83 -4.44 13.63
C THR A 38 3.40 -4.57 14.10
N SER A 39 3.14 -4.30 15.36
CA SER A 39 1.78 -4.34 15.91
C SER A 39 1.48 -3.17 16.83
N THR A 40 0.20 -2.91 17.03
CA THR A 40 -0.31 -1.96 18.03
C THR A 40 -1.63 -2.43 18.61
N ILE A 41 -1.83 -2.16 19.90
CA ILE A 41 -3.13 -2.31 20.57
C ILE A 41 -3.89 -0.98 20.65
N ASP A 42 -3.29 0.11 20.19
CA ASP A 42 -3.87 1.44 20.19
C ASP A 42 -4.35 1.82 18.77
N PRO A 43 -5.67 1.86 18.52
CA PRO A 43 -6.20 2.23 17.22
C PRO A 43 -5.92 3.68 16.82
N TYR A 44 -5.70 4.58 17.78
CA TYR A 44 -5.37 5.98 17.50
C TYR A 44 -3.95 6.17 16.96
N ALA A 45 -3.04 5.26 17.25
CA ALA A 45 -1.65 5.31 16.79
C ALA A 45 -1.50 4.91 15.30
N VAL A 46 -2.48 4.23 14.71
CA VAL A 46 -2.37 3.59 13.39
C VAL A 46 -1.97 4.55 12.28
N CYS A 47 -2.60 5.71 12.20
CA CYS A 47 -2.31 6.70 11.15
C CYS A 47 -0.88 7.22 11.24
N LYS A 48 -0.42 7.56 12.45
CA LYS A 48 0.96 8.00 12.67
C LYS A 48 1.96 6.90 12.37
N LEU A 49 1.71 5.70 12.84
CA LEU A 49 2.56 4.54 12.54
C LEU A 49 2.67 4.29 11.03
N HIS A 50 1.57 4.44 10.29
CA HIS A 50 1.61 4.28 8.83
C HIS A 50 2.40 5.41 8.15
N GLN A 51 2.25 6.65 8.58
CA GLN A 51 3.03 7.78 8.04
C GLN A 51 4.52 7.61 8.27
N ASP A 52 4.92 7.10 9.45
CA ASP A 52 6.32 6.93 9.83
C ASP A 52 6.98 5.70 9.16
N ASN A 53 6.23 4.61 8.95
CA ASN A 53 6.78 3.32 8.53
C ASN A 53 6.35 2.87 7.12
N HIS A 54 5.37 3.51 6.49
CA HIS A 54 4.88 3.21 5.14
C HIS A 54 4.52 1.73 4.95
N TYR A 55 3.58 1.21 5.75
CA TYR A 55 3.17 -0.20 5.67
C TYR A 55 2.60 -0.57 4.31
N ASP A 56 2.87 -1.81 3.91
CA ASP A 56 2.39 -2.41 2.67
C ASP A 56 1.04 -3.11 2.85
N LEU A 57 0.73 -3.50 4.07
CA LEU A 57 -0.53 -4.16 4.45
C LEU A 57 -0.87 -3.84 5.91
N ILE A 58 -2.15 -3.61 6.19
CA ILE A 58 -2.68 -3.50 7.55
C ILE A 58 -3.68 -4.64 7.78
N LEU A 59 -3.47 -5.41 8.86
CA LEU A 59 -4.45 -6.34 9.41
C LEU A 59 -5.16 -5.64 10.56
N LEU A 60 -6.48 -5.43 10.44
CA LEU A 60 -7.23 -4.54 11.32
C LEU A 60 -8.43 -5.26 11.94
N ASP A 61 -8.46 -5.35 13.26
CA ASP A 61 -9.68 -5.77 13.96
C ASP A 61 -10.77 -4.68 13.86
N MET A 62 -12.01 -5.12 13.70
CA MET A 62 -13.15 -4.20 13.60
C MET A 62 -13.74 -3.81 14.94
N GLN A 63 -13.57 -4.65 15.95
CA GLN A 63 -14.18 -4.50 17.26
C GLN A 63 -13.13 -4.09 18.30
N MET A 64 -12.79 -2.81 18.34
CA MET A 64 -11.83 -2.26 19.29
C MET A 64 -12.50 -1.21 20.18
N TYR A 65 -12.01 -1.09 21.41
CA TYR A 65 -12.48 -0.08 22.35
C TYR A 65 -12.04 1.33 21.92
N GLY A 66 -12.94 2.30 22.10
CA GLY A 66 -12.68 3.72 21.83
C GLY A 66 -12.80 4.11 20.35
N MET A 67 -12.02 3.51 19.47
CA MET A 67 -12.05 3.75 18.02
C MET A 67 -12.20 2.43 17.29
N ASN A 68 -13.31 2.24 16.59
CA ASN A 68 -13.55 1.01 15.83
C ASN A 68 -12.81 0.99 14.48
N GLY A 69 -12.69 -0.20 13.88
CA GLY A 69 -11.96 -0.38 12.63
C GLY A 69 -12.47 0.48 11.46
N PHE A 70 -13.76 0.82 11.39
CA PHE A 70 -14.30 1.70 10.35
C PHE A 70 -13.73 3.12 10.46
N GLN A 71 -13.64 3.65 11.67
CA GLN A 71 -13.06 4.97 11.93
C GLN A 71 -11.55 5.01 11.63
N VAL A 72 -10.84 3.91 11.92
CA VAL A 72 -9.43 3.75 11.53
C VAL A 72 -9.28 3.78 10.01
N MET A 73 -10.11 3.03 9.28
CA MET A 73 -10.10 2.99 7.82
C MET A 73 -10.41 4.37 7.20
N GLU A 74 -11.42 5.09 7.72
CA GLU A 74 -11.73 6.45 7.27
C GLU A 74 -10.55 7.40 7.47
N SER A 75 -9.85 7.27 8.59
CA SER A 75 -8.66 8.08 8.89
C SER A 75 -7.48 7.74 7.98
N LEU A 76 -7.25 6.46 7.71
CA LEU A 76 -6.23 6.01 6.76
C LEU A 76 -6.51 6.50 5.34
N ASN A 77 -7.76 6.45 4.89
CA ASN A 77 -8.15 6.95 3.55
C ASN A 77 -7.87 8.45 3.36
N LYS A 78 -7.91 9.25 4.43
CA LYS A 78 -7.59 10.69 4.38
C LYS A 78 -6.11 10.98 4.21
N ILE A 79 -5.24 10.06 4.64
CA ILE A 79 -3.77 10.25 4.62
C ILE A 79 -3.07 9.42 3.55
N ALA A 80 -3.78 8.51 2.87
CA ALA A 80 -3.22 7.66 1.82
C ALA A 80 -2.81 8.52 0.61
N SER A 81 -1.54 8.85 0.53
CA SER A 81 -0.96 9.68 -0.55
C SER A 81 -0.78 8.94 -1.87
N ASP A 82 -0.65 7.64 -1.84
CA ASP A 82 -0.39 6.75 -2.98
C ASP A 82 -1.62 5.96 -3.46
N GLY A 83 -2.80 6.29 -2.92
CA GLY A 83 -4.11 5.85 -3.43
C GLY A 83 -4.46 4.38 -3.22
N TYR A 84 -3.56 3.52 -2.74
CA TYR A 84 -3.81 2.10 -2.56
C TYR A 84 -3.03 1.51 -1.38
N LEU A 85 -3.60 1.62 -0.18
CA LEU A 85 -3.13 0.89 1.00
C LEU A 85 -4.08 -0.27 1.29
N PRO A 86 -3.67 -1.54 1.10
CA PRO A 86 -4.55 -2.65 1.39
C PRO A 86 -4.77 -2.81 2.89
N VAL A 87 -6.04 -2.95 3.27
CA VAL A 87 -6.47 -3.29 4.62
C VAL A 87 -7.26 -4.61 4.55
N ILE A 88 -6.80 -5.62 5.29
CA ILE A 88 -7.55 -6.84 5.54
C ILE A 88 -8.21 -6.70 6.90
N VAL A 89 -9.53 -6.77 6.90
CA VAL A 89 -10.31 -6.68 8.13
C VAL A 89 -10.44 -8.03 8.79
N ILE A 90 -10.25 -8.09 10.12
CA ILE A 90 -10.46 -9.28 10.93
C ILE A 90 -11.71 -9.05 11.78
N THR A 91 -12.71 -9.93 11.72
CA THR A 91 -13.97 -9.74 12.45
C THR A 91 -14.68 -11.04 12.80
N ALA A 92 -15.30 -11.09 13.99
CA ALA A 92 -16.21 -12.15 14.38
C ALA A 92 -17.63 -11.95 13.83
N GLN A 93 -17.98 -10.74 13.34
CA GLN A 93 -19.34 -10.40 12.92
C GLN A 93 -19.49 -10.46 11.40
N PRO A 94 -20.31 -11.38 10.88
CA PRO A 94 -20.59 -11.48 9.44
C PRO A 94 -21.20 -10.20 8.84
N SER A 95 -22.00 -9.48 9.62
CA SER A 95 -22.64 -8.22 9.19
C SER A 95 -21.66 -7.10 8.86
N TYR A 96 -20.46 -7.12 9.41
CA TYR A 96 -19.43 -6.11 9.12
C TYR A 96 -18.73 -6.31 7.78
N ARG A 97 -18.78 -7.51 7.19
CA ARG A 97 -18.09 -7.85 5.95
C ARG A 97 -18.46 -6.91 4.80
N LEU A 98 -19.77 -6.78 4.52
CA LEU A 98 -20.24 -5.93 3.42
C LEU A 98 -19.87 -4.46 3.67
N ARG A 99 -20.10 -3.99 4.88
CA ARG A 99 -19.76 -2.62 5.26
C ARG A 99 -18.26 -2.37 5.18
N ALA A 100 -17.40 -3.29 5.61
CA ALA A 100 -15.96 -3.15 5.52
C ALA A 100 -15.50 -3.01 4.06
N LEU A 101 -15.99 -3.85 3.16
CA LEU A 101 -15.68 -3.78 1.73
C LEU A 101 -16.14 -2.45 1.11
N THR A 102 -17.33 -1.96 1.46
CA THR A 102 -17.83 -0.66 0.95
C THR A 102 -17.09 0.54 1.55
N THR A 103 -16.44 0.38 2.70
CA THR A 103 -15.62 1.45 3.34
C THR A 103 -14.17 1.45 2.84
N GLY A 104 -13.78 0.46 2.01
CA GLY A 104 -12.46 0.40 1.39
C GLY A 104 -11.54 -0.73 1.89
N ALA A 105 -12.05 -1.65 2.74
CA ALA A 105 -11.34 -2.89 3.00
C ALA A 105 -11.27 -3.72 1.71
N ILE A 106 -10.11 -4.30 1.45
CA ILE A 106 -9.91 -5.06 0.22
C ILE A 106 -10.31 -6.52 0.42
N ASP A 107 -10.15 -7.03 1.65
CA ASP A 107 -10.52 -8.39 2.01
C ASP A 107 -10.87 -8.47 3.51
N PHE A 108 -11.40 -9.61 3.93
CA PHE A 108 -11.72 -9.86 5.34
C PHE A 108 -11.35 -11.29 5.75
N ILE A 109 -11.07 -11.47 7.04
CA ILE A 109 -10.84 -12.75 7.71
C ILE A 109 -11.86 -12.90 8.83
N ALA A 110 -12.60 -14.01 8.84
CA ALA A 110 -13.58 -14.27 9.88
C ALA A 110 -12.92 -14.89 11.12
N LYS A 111 -13.28 -14.43 12.32
CA LYS A 111 -12.92 -15.10 13.58
C LYS A 111 -13.96 -16.21 13.89
N PRO A 112 -13.57 -17.42 14.31
CA PRO A 112 -12.20 -17.92 14.42
C PRO A 112 -11.59 -18.18 13.04
N PHE A 113 -10.31 -17.89 12.87
CA PHE A 113 -9.62 -18.04 11.59
C PHE A 113 -8.63 -19.21 11.60
N ASP A 114 -8.41 -19.77 10.42
CA ASP A 114 -7.40 -20.79 10.15
C ASP A 114 -6.06 -20.15 9.79
N LEU A 115 -4.96 -20.79 10.22
CA LEU A 115 -3.60 -20.35 9.91
C LEU A 115 -3.35 -20.19 8.41
N GLY A 116 -3.77 -21.20 7.64
CA GLY A 116 -3.59 -21.23 6.19
C GLY A 116 -4.38 -20.12 5.49
N GLU A 117 -5.59 -19.80 5.99
CA GLU A 117 -6.39 -18.69 5.47
C GLU A 117 -5.66 -17.36 5.64
N VAL A 118 -5.16 -17.08 6.85
CA VAL A 118 -4.41 -15.83 7.12
C VAL A 118 -3.20 -15.72 6.22
N GLN A 119 -2.37 -16.76 6.14
CA GLN A 119 -1.17 -16.79 5.32
C GLN A 119 -1.47 -16.59 3.84
N ALA A 120 -2.46 -17.29 3.29
CA ALA A 120 -2.83 -17.18 1.89
C ALA A 120 -3.35 -15.79 1.51
N ARG A 121 -4.22 -15.19 2.35
CA ARG A 121 -4.76 -13.85 2.10
C ARG A 121 -3.68 -12.77 2.18
N VAL A 122 -2.83 -12.83 3.20
CA VAL A 122 -1.70 -11.89 3.38
C VAL A 122 -0.75 -11.99 2.19
N TYR A 123 -0.33 -13.19 1.79
CA TYR A 123 0.57 -13.40 0.65
C TYR A 123 -0.01 -12.83 -0.65
N ASN A 124 -1.27 -13.17 -0.97
CA ASN A 124 -1.91 -12.70 -2.20
C ASN A 124 -2.05 -11.18 -2.21
N MET A 125 -2.41 -10.59 -1.08
CA MET A 125 -2.58 -9.14 -0.97
C MET A 125 -1.26 -8.38 -1.10
N LEU A 126 -0.21 -8.86 -0.45
CA LEU A 126 1.12 -8.26 -0.57
C LEU A 126 1.66 -8.37 -1.99
N LYS A 127 1.43 -9.50 -2.66
CA LYS A 127 1.82 -9.66 -4.07
C LYS A 127 1.15 -8.61 -4.96
N VAL A 128 -0.14 -8.38 -4.79
CA VAL A 128 -0.88 -7.33 -5.52
C VAL A 128 -0.34 -5.94 -5.17
N ARG A 129 -0.14 -5.64 -3.88
CA ARG A 129 0.38 -4.35 -3.41
C ARG A 129 1.75 -4.03 -4.00
N LEU A 130 2.67 -4.98 -3.99
CA LEU A 130 4.02 -4.77 -4.50
C LEU A 130 4.05 -4.63 -6.03
N LEU A 131 3.19 -5.37 -6.75
CA LEU A 131 2.99 -5.18 -8.18
C LEU A 131 2.47 -3.77 -8.48
N TYR A 132 1.50 -3.29 -7.72
CA TYR A 132 0.96 -1.94 -7.86
C TYR A 132 2.04 -0.87 -7.61
N LYS A 133 2.82 -0.99 -6.53
CA LYS A 133 3.95 -0.07 -6.26
C LYS A 133 4.96 -0.05 -7.41
N LYS A 134 5.30 -1.21 -7.94
CA LYS A 134 6.23 -1.32 -9.06
C LYS A 134 5.69 -0.66 -10.32
N LEU A 135 4.41 -0.88 -10.63
CA LEU A 135 3.75 -0.25 -11.76
C LEU A 135 3.72 1.28 -11.63
N GLN A 136 3.37 1.79 -10.45
CA GLN A 136 3.40 3.23 -10.18
C GLN A 136 4.78 3.84 -10.37
N ASN A 137 5.83 3.19 -9.85
CA ASN A 137 7.20 3.67 -10.00
C ASN A 137 7.63 3.67 -11.47
N SER A 138 7.28 2.64 -12.23
CA SER A 138 7.53 2.56 -13.67
C SER A 138 6.83 3.69 -14.44
N ASN A 139 5.56 3.97 -14.12
CA ASN A 139 4.80 5.04 -14.75
C ASN A 139 5.41 6.42 -14.44
N LYS A 140 5.79 6.68 -13.19
CA LYS A 140 6.47 7.95 -12.81
C LYS A 140 7.78 8.13 -13.56
N ALA A 141 8.59 7.08 -13.69
CA ALA A 141 9.84 7.12 -14.44
C ALA A 141 9.60 7.41 -15.92
N LEU A 142 8.57 6.78 -16.52
CA LEU A 142 8.19 7.02 -17.90
C LEU A 142 7.70 8.46 -18.13
N GLU A 143 6.85 8.99 -17.25
CA GLU A 143 6.38 10.38 -17.31
C GLU A 143 7.54 11.38 -17.23
N GLN A 144 8.54 11.11 -16.40
CA GLN A 144 9.74 11.92 -16.31
C GLN A 144 10.54 11.90 -17.61
N THR A 145 10.75 10.71 -18.17
CA THR A 145 11.46 10.56 -19.47
C THR A 145 10.74 11.27 -20.60
N VAL A 146 9.40 11.20 -20.64
CA VAL A 146 8.60 11.93 -21.65
C VAL A 146 8.80 13.42 -21.52
N LYS A 147 8.76 13.99 -20.32
CA LYS A 147 9.01 15.43 -20.09
C LYS A 147 10.40 15.87 -20.53
N GLU A 148 11.42 15.07 -20.26
CA GLU A 148 12.79 15.35 -20.68
C GLU A 148 12.93 15.34 -22.21
N LEU A 149 12.28 14.39 -22.88
CA LEU A 149 12.24 14.33 -24.34
C LEU A 149 11.52 15.53 -24.96
N GLU A 150 10.36 15.92 -24.43
CA GLU A 150 9.61 17.09 -24.88
C GLU A 150 10.43 18.38 -24.76
N GLN A 151 11.18 18.53 -23.67
CA GLN A 151 12.07 19.67 -23.47
C GLN A 151 13.22 19.67 -24.49
N THR A 152 13.84 18.52 -24.71
CA THR A 152 14.93 18.37 -25.69
C THR A 152 14.47 18.70 -27.11
N ILE A 153 13.27 18.22 -27.50
CA ILE A 153 12.66 18.54 -28.80
C ILE A 153 12.49 20.05 -28.95
N LYS A 154 11.95 20.72 -27.94
CA LYS A 154 11.74 22.17 -27.97
C LYS A 154 13.05 22.95 -28.09
N GLU A 155 14.11 22.52 -27.43
CA GLU A 155 15.44 23.12 -27.53
C GLU A 155 16.00 22.96 -28.96
N LEU A 156 15.90 21.76 -29.53
CA LEU A 156 16.33 21.49 -30.89
C LEU A 156 15.55 22.29 -31.94
N GLU A 157 14.23 22.44 -31.78
CA GLU A 157 13.40 23.27 -32.68
C GLU A 157 13.85 24.71 -32.67
N LEU A 158 14.19 25.27 -31.48
CA LEU A 158 14.73 26.64 -31.36
C LEU A 158 16.10 26.78 -32.03
N GLU A 159 16.97 25.80 -31.89
CA GLU A 159 18.29 25.80 -32.56
C GLU A 159 18.14 25.74 -34.08
N VAL A 160 17.23 24.91 -34.59
CA VAL A 160 16.95 24.84 -36.03
C VAL A 160 16.41 26.18 -36.56
N GLU A 161 15.45 26.80 -35.87
CA GLU A 161 14.91 28.11 -36.27
C GLU A 161 16.00 29.19 -36.30
N GLN A 162 16.93 29.20 -35.36
CA GLN A 162 18.05 30.13 -35.32
C GLN A 162 19.03 29.92 -36.50
N THR A 163 19.29 28.66 -36.83
CA THR A 163 20.20 28.28 -37.92
C THR A 163 19.60 28.62 -39.27
N VAL A 164 18.30 28.42 -39.49
CA VAL A 164 17.60 28.78 -40.73
C VAL A 164 17.54 30.29 -40.94
N LYS A 165 17.37 31.06 -39.89
CA LYS A 165 17.39 32.55 -39.96
C LYS A 165 18.78 33.14 -40.31
N TRP A 166 19.85 32.36 -40.13
CA TRP A 166 21.23 32.81 -40.33
C TRP A 166 21.82 32.43 -41.72
N THR A 167 21.09 31.73 -42.60
CA THR A 167 21.56 31.51 -43.99
C THR A 167 21.54 32.85 -44.74
N PRO A 168 22.71 33.50 -45.01
CA PRO A 168 22.73 34.74 -45.80
C PRO A 168 22.29 34.41 -47.21
N ASN A 169 21.40 35.24 -47.78
CA ASN A 169 21.13 35.31 -49.20
C ASN A 169 22.42 35.54 -49.98
N SER A 170 23.07 34.47 -50.41
CA SER A 170 24.16 34.57 -51.36
C SER A 170 23.56 34.86 -52.76
N ARG A 171 23.60 36.11 -53.13
CA ARG A 171 23.56 36.55 -54.54
C ARG A 171 24.97 36.74 -55.04
#